data_009c0cbdf9a507f4b7196bad1534e981
#
_entry.id   009c0cbdf9a507f4b7196bad1534e981
#
_cell.length_a   1.000
_cell.length_b   1.000
_cell.length_c   1.000
_cell.angle_alpha   90.00
_cell.angle_beta   90.00
_cell.angle_gamma   90.00
#
_symmetry.space_group_name_H-M   'P 1'
#
loop_
_entity.id
_entity.type
_entity.pdbx_description
1 polymer ?
#
loop_
_entity_poly.entity_id
_entity_poly.type
_entity_poly.pdbx_seq_one_letter_code
_entity_poly.pdbx_strand_id
1 'polypeptide(L)'
;MFIILLSLLYTLHQTIQQPVHRWLVRLPIALYTGWISVAITANIAAHLNQFEWHPLLGEINWTLLMIVTATLINIYVVKWKGVNAFGAVGAWALLAISLKHWELIPIIQWTALAGFAAIVLSIIKSLIPKIKSV
;
A
#
# COMPACT_ATOMS: atom_id res chain seq x y z
N MET A 1 17.01 3.93 -2.91
CA MET A 1 15.73 3.28 -2.57
C MET A 1 14.98 2.77 -3.81
N PHE A 2 14.89 3.51 -4.92
CA PHE A 2 14.20 3.04 -6.14
C PHE A 2 14.76 1.73 -6.71
N ILE A 3 16.08 1.58 -6.75
CA ILE A 3 16.74 0.35 -7.24
C ILE A 3 16.35 -0.85 -6.37
N ILE A 4 16.29 -0.67 -5.05
CA ILE A 4 15.88 -1.72 -4.12
C ILE A 4 14.42 -2.09 -4.35
N LEU A 5 13.53 -1.12 -4.56
CA LEU A 5 12.13 -1.39 -4.87
C LEU A 5 11.97 -2.16 -6.17
N LEU A 6 12.68 -1.76 -7.24
CA LEU A 6 12.63 -2.45 -8.53
C LEU A 6 13.13 -3.91 -8.42
N SER A 7 14.23 -4.12 -7.69
CA SER A 7 14.76 -5.47 -7.47
C SER A 7 13.79 -6.34 -6.65
N LEU A 8 13.13 -5.77 -5.65
CA LEU A 8 12.13 -6.46 -4.84
C LEU A 8 10.86 -6.78 -5.64
N LEU A 9 10.39 -5.86 -6.47
CA LEU A 9 9.25 -6.10 -7.36
C LEU A 9 9.55 -7.19 -8.38
N TYR A 10 10.77 -7.20 -8.94
CA TYR A 10 11.23 -8.26 -9.83
C TYR A 10 11.28 -9.61 -9.10
N THR A 11 11.89 -9.67 -7.91
CA THR A 11 11.96 -10.87 -7.08
C THR A 11 10.57 -11.37 -6.67
N LEU A 12 9.67 -10.46 -6.29
CA LEU A 12 8.28 -10.80 -5.97
C LEU A 12 7.56 -11.38 -7.19
N HIS A 13 7.77 -10.79 -8.38
CA HIS A 13 7.19 -11.30 -9.62
C HIS A 13 7.68 -12.72 -9.93
N GLN A 14 8.97 -12.99 -9.79
CA GLN A 14 9.55 -14.32 -9.98
C GLN A 14 8.99 -15.35 -8.98
N THR A 15 8.86 -14.99 -7.71
CA THR A 15 8.31 -15.89 -6.67
C THR A 15 6.82 -16.19 -6.86
N ILE A 16 6.08 -15.32 -7.57
CA ILE A 16 4.68 -15.59 -7.93
C ILE A 16 4.58 -16.69 -9.00
N GLN A 17 5.54 -16.74 -9.92
CA GLN A 17 5.54 -17.67 -11.05
C GLN A 17 6.10 -19.04 -10.70
N GLN A 18 6.88 -19.17 -9.62
CA GLN A 18 7.51 -20.43 -9.24
C GLN A 18 6.77 -21.15 -8.11
N PRO A 19 6.81 -22.50 -8.04
CA PRO A 19 6.21 -23.28 -6.95
C PRO A 19 7.09 -23.25 -5.69
N VAL A 20 7.39 -22.06 -5.19
CA VAL A 20 8.19 -21.87 -3.97
C VAL A 20 7.28 -21.91 -2.74
N HIS A 21 7.80 -22.35 -1.60
CA HIS A 21 7.08 -22.36 -0.31
C HIS A 21 6.52 -20.97 0.01
N ARG A 22 5.19 -20.84 -0.12
CA ARG A 22 4.46 -19.57 -0.03
C ARG A 22 4.71 -18.80 1.27
N TRP A 23 4.84 -19.51 2.38
CA TRP A 23 4.99 -18.92 3.71
C TRP A 23 6.40 -18.44 4.02
N LEU A 24 7.42 -19.21 3.66
CA LEU A 24 8.80 -18.93 4.05
C LEU A 24 9.51 -17.93 3.12
N VAL A 25 9.14 -17.86 1.85
CA VAL A 25 9.83 -17.02 0.87
C VAL A 25 8.94 -15.87 0.39
N ARG A 26 7.73 -16.18 -0.04
CA ARG A 26 6.85 -15.19 -0.66
C ARG A 26 6.32 -14.15 0.34
N LEU A 27 5.99 -14.58 1.57
CA LEU A 27 5.41 -13.68 2.57
C LEU A 27 6.43 -12.60 3.04
N PRO A 28 7.67 -12.94 3.43
CA PRO A 28 8.66 -11.92 3.80
C PRO A 28 8.97 -10.94 2.68
N ILE A 29 9.13 -11.43 1.43
CA ILE A 29 9.40 -10.59 0.27
C ILE A 29 8.23 -9.64 0.01
N ALA A 30 6.99 -10.12 0.08
CA ALA A 30 5.80 -9.31 -0.12
C ALA A 30 5.64 -8.23 0.96
N LEU A 31 5.86 -8.57 2.23
CA LEU A 31 5.83 -7.62 3.33
C LEU A 31 6.92 -6.55 3.18
N TYR A 32 8.14 -6.98 2.86
CA TYR A 32 9.26 -6.05 2.69
C TYR A 32 9.07 -5.14 1.48
N THR A 33 8.57 -5.66 0.36
CA THR A 33 8.22 -4.86 -0.83
C THR A 33 7.14 -3.84 -0.51
N GLY A 34 6.10 -4.24 0.22
CA GLY A 34 5.05 -3.34 0.70
C GLY A 34 5.61 -2.23 1.58
N TRP A 35 6.46 -2.58 2.55
CA TRP A 35 7.09 -1.62 3.45
C TRP A 35 7.97 -0.61 2.73
N ILE A 36 8.84 -1.06 1.82
CA ILE A 36 9.69 -0.18 1.01
C ILE A 36 8.85 0.75 0.11
N SER A 37 7.75 0.26 -0.45
CA SER A 37 6.82 1.09 -1.24
C SER A 37 6.22 2.23 -0.41
N VAL A 38 5.76 1.94 0.80
CA VAL A 38 5.25 2.95 1.75
C VAL A 38 6.35 3.92 2.15
N ALA A 39 7.55 3.43 2.48
CA ALA A 39 8.69 4.25 2.88
C ALA A 39 9.12 5.22 1.78
N ILE A 40 9.16 4.78 0.52
CA ILE A 40 9.48 5.64 -0.63
C ILE A 40 8.44 6.73 -0.78
N THR A 41 7.15 6.39 -0.72
CA THR A 41 6.05 7.35 -0.84
C THR A 41 6.13 8.40 0.28
N ALA A 42 6.38 7.98 1.52
CA ALA A 42 6.53 8.88 2.66
C ALA A 42 7.75 9.80 2.52
N ASN A 43 8.89 9.28 2.04
CA ASN A 43 10.10 10.08 1.82
C ASN A 43 9.92 11.10 0.69
N ILE A 44 9.24 10.73 -0.41
CA ILE A 44 8.92 11.66 -1.49
C ILE A 44 8.02 12.78 -0.96
N ALA A 45 6.97 12.44 -0.22
CA ALA A 45 6.06 13.42 0.37
C ALA A 45 6.79 14.37 1.32
N ALA A 46 7.67 13.86 2.20
CA ALA A 46 8.46 14.67 3.12
C ALA A 46 9.43 15.60 2.38
N HIS A 47 10.06 15.09 1.30
CA HIS A 47 11.01 15.88 0.52
C HIS A 47 10.32 17.00 -0.25
N LEU A 48 9.19 16.73 -0.87
CA LEU A 48 8.38 17.74 -1.57
C LEU A 48 7.91 18.84 -0.61
N ASN A 49 7.56 18.48 0.61
CA ASN A 49 7.12 19.44 1.63
C ASN A 49 8.26 20.38 2.07
N GLN A 50 9.53 19.92 2.09
CA GLN A 50 10.69 20.76 2.43
C GLN A 50 10.97 21.85 1.39
N PHE A 51 10.62 21.65 0.12
CA PHE A 51 10.85 22.62 -0.95
C PHE A 51 9.69 23.60 -1.16
N GLU A 52 8.67 23.59 -0.27
CA GLU A 52 7.44 24.40 -0.46
C GLU A 52 6.83 24.24 -1.86
N TRP A 53 7.15 23.12 -2.52
CA TRP A 53 6.73 22.85 -3.87
C TRP A 53 5.26 22.40 -3.87
N HIS A 54 4.36 23.37 -3.89
CA HIS A 54 2.91 23.15 -3.96
C HIS A 54 2.37 23.57 -5.34
N PRO A 55 2.80 22.91 -6.44
CA PRO A 55 2.32 23.30 -7.75
C PRO A 55 0.85 22.90 -7.88
N LEU A 56 -0.03 23.85 -8.03
CA LEU A 56 -1.42 23.73 -8.47
C LEU A 56 -2.46 23.17 -7.47
N LEU A 57 -2.14 22.26 -6.55
CA LEU A 57 -3.17 21.50 -5.83
C LEU A 57 -3.25 21.78 -4.31
N GLY A 58 -2.32 22.51 -3.70
CA GLY A 58 -2.25 22.67 -2.25
C GLY A 58 -1.90 21.36 -1.51
N GLU A 59 -1.36 21.48 -0.29
CA GLU A 59 -0.82 20.38 0.50
C GLU A 59 -1.85 19.27 0.79
N ILE A 60 -3.08 19.67 1.14
CA ILE A 60 -4.16 18.73 1.48
C ILE A 60 -4.57 17.91 0.24
N ASN A 61 -4.81 18.57 -0.89
CA ASN A 61 -5.24 17.90 -2.11
C ASN A 61 -4.16 16.95 -2.66
N TRP A 62 -2.88 17.31 -2.50
CA TRP A 62 -1.76 16.45 -2.86
C TRP A 62 -1.72 15.20 -1.99
N THR A 63 -1.92 15.35 -0.69
CA THR A 63 -2.00 14.22 0.25
C THR A 63 -3.17 13.29 -0.08
N LEU A 64 -4.34 13.85 -0.41
CA LEU A 64 -5.51 13.07 -0.83
C LEU A 64 -5.23 12.28 -2.11
N LEU A 65 -4.61 12.91 -3.09
CA LEU A 65 -4.21 12.24 -4.35
C LEU A 65 -3.28 11.06 -4.08
N MET A 66 -2.29 11.23 -3.19
CA MET A 66 -1.38 10.15 -2.81
C MET A 66 -2.09 9.00 -2.09
N ILE A 67 -3.01 9.29 -1.16
CA ILE A 67 -3.81 8.28 -0.46
C ILE A 67 -4.65 7.48 -1.45
N VAL A 68 -5.34 8.14 -2.37
CA VAL A 68 -6.17 7.48 -3.38
C VAL A 68 -5.30 6.62 -4.30
N THR A 69 -4.20 7.13 -4.80
CA THR A 69 -3.27 6.40 -5.67
C THR A 69 -2.70 5.16 -4.96
N ALA A 70 -2.24 5.32 -3.71
CA ALA A 70 -1.75 4.21 -2.91
C ALA A 70 -2.84 3.14 -2.69
N THR A 71 -4.07 3.55 -2.40
CA THR A 71 -5.21 2.65 -2.23
C THR A 71 -5.48 1.84 -3.49
N LEU A 72 -5.51 2.49 -4.66
CA LEU A 72 -5.76 1.82 -5.95
C LEU A 72 -4.66 0.82 -6.29
N ILE A 73 -3.39 1.17 -6.09
CA ILE A 73 -2.25 0.27 -6.30
C ILE A 73 -2.37 -0.96 -5.40
N ASN A 74 -2.68 -0.77 -4.12
CA ASN A 74 -2.83 -1.87 -3.18
C ASN A 74 -3.99 -2.80 -3.57
N ILE A 75 -5.14 -2.26 -3.94
CA ILE A 75 -6.29 -3.05 -4.42
C ILE A 75 -5.93 -3.83 -5.69
N TYR A 76 -5.21 -3.20 -6.61
CA TYR A 76 -4.73 -3.85 -7.83
C TYR A 76 -3.83 -5.05 -7.50
N VAL A 77 -2.81 -4.86 -6.66
CA VAL A 77 -1.87 -5.92 -6.28
C VAL A 77 -2.58 -7.07 -5.56
N VAL A 78 -3.52 -6.78 -4.66
CA VAL A 78 -4.30 -7.80 -3.95
C VAL A 78 -5.19 -8.60 -4.91
N LYS A 79 -5.94 -7.93 -5.77
CA LYS A 79 -6.91 -8.60 -6.67
C LYS A 79 -6.24 -9.38 -7.80
N TRP A 80 -5.26 -8.78 -8.47
CA TRP A 80 -4.67 -9.34 -9.70
C TRP A 80 -3.47 -10.22 -9.44
N LYS A 81 -2.67 -9.94 -8.42
CA LYS A 81 -1.49 -10.72 -8.07
C LYS A 81 -1.71 -11.67 -6.88
N GLY A 82 -2.81 -11.52 -6.16
CA GLY A 82 -3.14 -12.36 -5.00
C GLY A 82 -2.15 -12.20 -3.84
N VAL A 83 -1.47 -11.05 -3.73
CA VAL A 83 -0.45 -10.79 -2.71
C VAL A 83 -1.07 -10.04 -1.54
N ASN A 84 -1.80 -10.76 -0.69
CA ASN A 84 -2.51 -10.19 0.45
C ASN A 84 -1.58 -9.53 1.48
N ALA A 85 -0.35 -10.05 1.63
CA ALA A 85 0.65 -9.47 2.53
C ALA A 85 1.04 -8.04 2.13
N PHE A 86 1.17 -7.74 0.83
CA PHE A 86 1.41 -6.39 0.34
C PHE A 86 0.25 -5.45 0.70
N GLY A 87 -0.98 -5.90 0.48
CA GLY A 87 -2.19 -5.14 0.85
C GLY A 87 -2.30 -4.87 2.34
N ALA A 88 -1.90 -5.83 3.19
CA ALA A 88 -1.89 -5.65 4.64
C ALA A 88 -0.96 -4.52 5.10
N VAL A 89 0.22 -4.39 4.48
CA VAL A 89 1.15 -3.28 4.77
C VAL A 89 0.54 -1.93 4.34
N GLY A 90 -0.07 -1.88 3.15
CA GLY A 90 -0.75 -0.68 2.67
C GLY A 90 -1.92 -0.26 3.58
N ALA A 91 -2.73 -1.22 4.01
CA ALA A 91 -3.82 -0.97 4.97
C ALA A 91 -3.27 -0.43 6.29
N TRP A 92 -2.22 -1.04 6.85
CA TRP A 92 -1.57 -0.56 8.07
C TRP A 92 -1.05 0.87 7.94
N ALA A 93 -0.43 1.21 6.80
CA ALA A 93 0.06 2.55 6.54
C ALA A 93 -1.07 3.60 6.49
N LEU A 94 -2.19 3.28 5.84
CA LEU A 94 -3.36 4.17 5.79
C LEU A 94 -4.01 4.34 7.17
N LEU A 95 -4.05 3.30 7.97
CA LEU A 95 -4.50 3.39 9.37
C LEU A 95 -3.60 4.34 10.17
N ALA A 96 -2.29 4.23 10.04
CA ALA A 96 -1.33 5.11 10.71
C ALA A 96 -1.49 6.58 10.28
N ILE A 97 -1.74 6.84 8.99
CA ILE A 97 -2.03 8.19 8.47
C ILE A 97 -3.32 8.73 9.09
N SER A 98 -4.36 7.92 9.16
CA SER A 98 -5.63 8.31 9.78
C SER A 98 -5.46 8.67 11.26
N LEU A 99 -4.73 7.86 12.02
CA LEU A 99 -4.46 8.11 13.44
C LEU A 99 -3.61 9.35 13.67
N LYS A 100 -2.62 9.61 12.80
CA LYS A 100 -1.78 10.80 12.87
C LYS A 100 -2.58 12.11 12.67
N HIS A 101 -3.60 12.07 11.81
CA HIS A 101 -4.44 13.24 11.48
C HIS A 101 -5.78 13.23 12.23
N TRP A 102 -5.87 12.45 13.31
CA TRP A 102 -7.08 12.37 14.13
C TRP A 102 -7.43 13.76 14.67
N GLU A 103 -8.64 14.23 14.34
CA GLU A 103 -9.16 15.58 14.71
C GLU A 103 -8.39 16.79 14.13
N LEU A 104 -7.24 16.59 13.48
CA LEU A 104 -6.46 17.69 12.89
C LEU A 104 -7.00 18.10 11.51
N ILE A 105 -7.15 17.13 10.61
CA ILE A 105 -7.62 17.35 9.24
C ILE A 105 -8.63 16.25 8.90
N PRO A 106 -9.95 16.47 9.15
CA PRO A 106 -10.97 15.44 9.00
C PRO A 106 -11.03 14.81 7.61
N ILE A 107 -10.79 15.57 6.56
CA ILE A 107 -10.83 15.07 5.18
C ILE A 107 -9.74 14.02 4.91
N ILE A 108 -8.52 14.21 5.42
CA ILE A 108 -7.42 13.25 5.30
C ILE A 108 -7.74 12.00 6.12
N GLN A 109 -8.21 12.18 7.34
CA GLN A 109 -8.60 11.10 8.25
C GLN A 109 -9.63 10.16 7.60
N TRP A 110 -10.75 10.71 7.12
CA TRP A 110 -11.83 9.92 6.54
C TRP A 110 -11.44 9.28 5.22
N THR A 111 -10.65 9.95 4.38
CA THR A 111 -10.15 9.38 3.13
C THR A 111 -9.19 8.23 3.39
N ALA A 112 -8.31 8.35 4.38
CA ALA A 112 -7.40 7.27 4.75
C ALA A 112 -8.15 6.07 5.35
N LEU A 113 -9.17 6.30 6.19
CA LEU A 113 -10.04 5.23 6.72
C LEU A 113 -10.82 4.52 5.62
N ALA A 114 -11.36 5.27 4.66
CA ALA A 114 -12.05 4.68 3.51
C ALA A 114 -11.09 3.81 2.66
N GLY A 115 -9.88 4.28 2.42
CA GLY A 115 -8.83 3.51 1.74
C GLY A 115 -8.43 2.24 2.50
N PHE A 116 -8.24 2.34 3.81
CA PHE A 116 -8.01 1.19 4.70
C PHE A 116 -9.12 0.16 4.57
N ALA A 117 -10.39 0.57 4.73
CA ALA A 117 -11.54 -0.31 4.63
C ALA A 117 -11.62 -0.99 3.23
N ALA A 118 -11.37 -0.25 2.16
CA ALA A 118 -11.39 -0.77 0.79
C ALA A 118 -10.32 -1.85 0.55
N ILE A 119 -9.10 -1.66 1.08
CA ILE A 119 -8.02 -2.65 0.98
C ILE A 119 -8.37 -3.90 1.81
N VAL A 120 -8.83 -3.74 3.04
CA VAL A 120 -9.23 -4.85 3.92
C VAL A 120 -10.34 -5.67 3.28
N LEU A 121 -11.38 -5.03 2.74
CA LEU A 121 -12.45 -5.71 2.01
C LEU A 121 -11.93 -6.47 0.78
N SER A 122 -10.95 -5.92 0.07
CA SER A 122 -10.31 -6.58 -1.08
C SER A 122 -9.55 -7.84 -0.65
N ILE A 123 -8.84 -7.78 0.50
CA ILE A 123 -8.15 -8.93 1.08
C ILE A 123 -9.14 -10.02 1.48
N ILE A 124 -10.20 -9.66 2.20
CA ILE A 124 -11.25 -10.60 2.64
C ILE A 124 -11.87 -11.29 1.42
N LYS A 125 -12.27 -10.52 0.40
CA LYS A 125 -12.82 -11.08 -0.85
C LYS A 125 -11.84 -12.02 -1.57
N SER A 126 -10.54 -11.77 -1.50
CA SER A 126 -9.53 -12.65 -2.10
C SER A 126 -9.33 -13.96 -1.34
N LEU A 127 -9.71 -14.01 -0.05
CA LEU A 127 -9.60 -15.19 0.81
C LEU A 127 -10.82 -16.10 0.72
N ILE A 128 -12.03 -15.53 0.58
CA ILE A 128 -13.30 -16.28 0.55
C ILE A 128 -13.37 -17.36 -0.54
N PRO A 129 -12.99 -17.12 -1.81
CA PRO A 129 -13.03 -18.16 -2.84
C PRO A 129 -12.05 -19.33 -2.58
N LYS A 130 -11.00 -19.12 -1.79
CA LYS A 130 -10.08 -20.21 -1.41
C LYS A 130 -10.64 -21.13 -0.33
N ILE A 131 -11.58 -20.66 0.46
CA ILE A 131 -12.24 -21.46 1.50
C ILE A 131 -13.32 -22.37 0.89
N LYS A 132 -13.97 -21.93 -0.21
CA LYS A 132 -15.01 -22.73 -0.90
C LYS A 132 -14.45 -23.85 -1.80
N SER A 133 -13.16 -23.88 -2.06
CA SER A 133 -12.51 -24.91 -2.91
C SER A 133 -11.81 -26.02 -2.10
N VAL A 134 -12.02 -26.04 -0.80
CA VAL A 134 -11.62 -27.12 0.12
C VAL A 134 -12.87 -27.85 0.59
#